data_65c895db2fbc66010ace84adce2df99f
#
_entry.id   65c895db2fbc66010ace84adce2df99f
#
_cell.length_a   1.000
_cell.length_b   1.000
_cell.length_c   1.000
_cell.angle_alpha   90.00
_cell.angle_beta   90.00
_cell.angle_gamma   90.00
#
_symmetry.space_group_name_H-M   'P 1'
#
loop_
_entity.id
_entity.type
_entity.pdbx_description
1 polymer ?
#
loop_
_entity_poly.entity_id
_entity_poly.type
_entity_poly.pdbx_seq_one_letter_code
_entity_poly.pdbx_strand_id
1 'polypeptide(L)'
;MEHKDEDIYIGIRIWNWQSIVDGYTTPTVPPTNDKAVKLGENNSKATNALLNGLSDTVFTKVAHCKSAKEIWDKLQNIYEGDTKVNAAKLQTYRGQFEQLKMKEDEDITAYFLRVDETVNEIIGLGEEIEESVIVQKY
;
A
#
# COMPACT_ATOMS: atom_id res chain seq x y z
N MET A 1 -3.03 0.17 -7.06
CA MET A 1 -2.38 1.16 -6.18
C MET A 1 -2.70 2.60 -6.56
N GLU A 2 -2.73 2.92 -7.85
CA GLU A 2 -3.15 4.22 -8.35
C GLU A 2 -4.56 4.64 -7.90
N HIS A 3 -5.53 3.72 -7.84
CA HIS A 3 -6.90 4.00 -7.40
C HIS A 3 -7.05 4.41 -5.93
N LYS A 4 -6.22 3.90 -5.02
CA LYS A 4 -6.28 4.28 -3.60
C LYS A 4 -5.71 5.68 -3.36
N ASP A 5 -4.70 6.07 -4.12
CA ASP A 5 -4.15 7.41 -4.06
C ASP A 5 -5.14 8.44 -4.59
N GLU A 6 -5.85 8.14 -5.68
CA GLU A 6 -6.90 9.00 -6.22
C GLU A 6 -8.06 9.19 -5.24
N ASP A 7 -8.52 8.14 -4.56
CA ASP A 7 -9.58 8.22 -3.56
C ASP A 7 -9.18 9.08 -2.36
N ILE A 8 -7.91 9.03 -1.93
CA ILE A 8 -7.36 9.89 -0.90
C ILE A 8 -7.29 11.34 -1.39
N TYR A 9 -6.87 11.58 -2.64
CA TYR A 9 -6.82 12.92 -3.24
C TYR A 9 -8.18 13.58 -3.39
N ILE A 10 -9.22 12.83 -3.74
CA ILE A 10 -10.60 13.34 -3.88
C ILE A 10 -11.15 13.81 -2.53
N GLY A 11 -10.78 13.17 -1.42
CA GLY A 11 -11.18 13.57 -0.07
C GLY A 11 -10.45 14.80 0.47
N ILE A 12 -9.30 15.14 -0.11
CA ILE A 12 -8.46 16.25 0.34
C ILE A 12 -8.64 17.43 -0.62
N ARG A 13 -9.32 18.50 -0.14
CA ARG A 13 -9.41 19.75 -0.89
C ARG A 13 -8.04 20.39 -1.04
N ILE A 14 -7.82 21.14 -2.13
CA ILE A 14 -6.52 21.76 -2.49
C ILE A 14 -5.89 22.53 -1.31
N TRP A 15 -6.68 23.24 -0.53
CA TRP A 15 -6.20 24.01 0.62
C TRP A 15 -5.83 23.14 1.84
N ASN A 16 -6.35 21.91 1.95
CA ASN A 16 -5.91 20.93 2.96
C ASN A 16 -4.60 20.26 2.55
N TRP A 17 -4.37 20.13 1.24
CA TRP A 17 -3.12 19.58 0.71
C TRP A 17 -1.90 20.40 1.14
N GLN A 18 -2.05 21.71 1.23
CA GLN A 18 -0.98 22.58 1.68
C GLN A 18 -0.49 22.24 3.09
N SER A 19 -1.38 21.78 3.98
CA SER A 19 -1.00 21.32 5.32
C SER A 19 -0.13 20.06 5.29
N ILE A 20 -0.32 19.19 4.29
CA ILE A 20 0.50 18.01 4.08
C ILE A 20 1.88 18.38 3.56
N VAL A 21 1.96 19.34 2.64
CA VAL A 21 3.23 19.79 2.05
C VAL A 21 4.07 20.57 3.06
N ASP A 22 3.47 21.55 3.72
CA ASP A 22 4.18 22.49 4.62
C ASP A 22 4.37 21.90 6.02
N GLY A 23 3.50 20.97 6.42
CA GLY A 23 3.44 20.48 7.78
C GLY A 23 2.74 21.44 8.73
N TYR A 24 2.54 21.00 9.95
CA TYR A 24 1.92 21.78 11.02
C TYR A 24 2.50 21.41 12.37
N THR A 25 2.87 22.41 13.15
CA THR A 25 3.31 22.25 14.53
C THR A 25 2.25 22.84 15.45
N THR A 26 1.71 22.02 16.35
CA THR A 26 0.70 22.49 17.33
C THR A 26 1.29 23.56 18.23
N PRO A 27 0.70 24.77 18.28
CA PRO A 27 1.16 25.83 19.17
C PRO A 27 1.02 25.42 20.64
N THR A 28 1.93 25.88 21.49
CA THR A 28 1.84 25.66 22.94
C THR A 28 0.76 26.55 23.59
N VAL A 29 0.42 27.65 22.94
CA VAL A 29 -0.64 28.58 23.37
C VAL A 29 -1.70 28.61 22.27
N PRO A 30 -3.00 28.60 22.61
CA PRO A 30 -4.08 28.68 21.62
C PRO A 30 -3.91 29.89 20.69
N PRO A 31 -3.99 29.69 19.37
CA PRO A 31 -3.83 30.81 18.43
C PRO A 31 -4.98 31.81 18.55
N THR A 32 -4.67 33.09 18.47
CA THR A 32 -5.65 34.19 18.59
C THR A 32 -6.00 34.83 17.26
N ASN A 33 -5.16 34.65 16.21
CA ASN A 33 -5.44 35.22 14.90
C ASN A 33 -6.11 34.18 13.99
N ASP A 34 -6.99 34.67 13.10
CA ASP A 34 -7.78 33.82 12.20
C ASP A 34 -6.93 32.94 11.27
N LYS A 35 -5.79 33.43 10.81
CA LYS A 35 -4.90 32.71 9.93
C LYS A 35 -4.30 31.48 10.63
N ALA A 36 -3.83 31.65 11.86
CA ALA A 36 -3.26 30.56 12.64
C ALA A 36 -4.32 29.51 13.03
N VAL A 37 -5.53 29.94 13.40
CA VAL A 37 -6.68 29.05 13.63
C VAL A 37 -6.98 28.22 12.39
N LYS A 38 -7.01 28.83 11.22
CA LYS A 38 -7.32 28.17 9.96
C LYS A 38 -6.26 27.16 9.55
N LEU A 39 -5.00 27.41 9.82
CA LEU A 39 -3.92 26.43 9.60
C LEU A 39 -4.13 25.16 10.44
N GLY A 40 -4.50 25.32 11.70
CA GLY A 40 -4.83 24.20 12.59
C GLY A 40 -6.05 23.41 12.11
N GLU A 41 -7.10 24.09 11.69
CA GLU A 41 -8.31 23.47 11.13
C GLU A 41 -7.98 22.67 9.84
N ASN A 42 -7.18 23.25 8.95
CA ASN A 42 -6.78 22.60 7.71
C ASN A 42 -5.95 21.34 7.99
N ASN A 43 -5.03 21.40 8.95
CA ASN A 43 -4.28 20.23 9.38
C ASN A 43 -5.20 19.14 9.94
N SER A 44 -6.18 19.50 10.77
CA SER A 44 -7.15 18.56 11.34
C SER A 44 -8.00 17.90 10.27
N LYS A 45 -8.46 18.66 9.30
CA LYS A 45 -9.23 18.13 8.15
C LYS A 45 -8.42 17.22 7.28
N ALA A 46 -7.17 17.56 6.99
CA ALA A 46 -6.25 16.71 6.23
C ALA A 46 -5.96 15.41 7.00
N THR A 47 -5.70 15.50 8.29
CA THR A 47 -5.49 14.35 9.18
C THR A 47 -6.69 13.40 9.15
N ASN A 48 -7.90 13.92 9.32
CA ASN A 48 -9.12 13.12 9.31
C ASN A 48 -9.35 12.45 7.93
N ALA A 49 -9.12 13.17 6.85
CA ALA A 49 -9.26 12.63 5.50
C ALA A 49 -8.27 11.47 5.25
N LEU A 50 -7.03 11.60 5.70
CA LEU A 50 -6.03 10.53 5.60
C LEU A 50 -6.41 9.32 6.44
N LEU A 51 -6.76 9.51 7.70
CA LEU A 51 -7.07 8.43 8.63
C LEU A 51 -8.32 7.64 8.24
N ASN A 52 -9.35 8.32 7.73
CA ASN A 52 -10.59 7.67 7.32
C ASN A 52 -10.44 6.72 6.13
N GLY A 53 -9.42 6.89 5.31
CA GLY A 53 -9.13 6.04 4.15
C GLY A 53 -8.29 4.81 4.46
N LEU A 54 -7.87 4.60 5.71
CA LEU A 54 -6.92 3.55 6.07
C LEU A 54 -7.60 2.30 6.62
N SER A 55 -6.98 1.14 6.35
CA SER A 55 -7.31 -0.11 7.05
C SER A 55 -6.85 -0.04 8.52
N ASP A 56 -7.44 -0.86 9.39
CA ASP A 56 -7.10 -0.90 10.82
C ASP A 56 -5.62 -1.16 11.05
N THR A 57 -5.01 -2.04 10.26
CA THR A 57 -3.59 -2.38 10.35
C THR A 57 -2.70 -1.18 10.06
N VAL A 58 -3.01 -0.41 9.03
CA VAL A 58 -2.24 0.80 8.64
C VAL A 58 -2.54 1.93 9.62
N PHE A 59 -3.78 2.08 10.05
CA PHE A 59 -4.18 3.08 11.05
C PHE A 59 -3.33 2.99 12.33
N THR A 60 -3.14 1.79 12.87
CA THR A 60 -2.32 1.58 14.08
C THR A 60 -0.87 2.03 13.90
N LYS A 61 -0.34 1.94 12.69
CA LYS A 61 1.04 2.36 12.38
C LYS A 61 1.22 3.87 12.36
N VAL A 62 0.17 4.63 12.08
CA VAL A 62 0.22 6.09 11.92
C VAL A 62 -0.56 6.86 12.99
N ALA A 63 -1.27 6.19 13.87
CA ALA A 63 -2.11 6.80 14.89
C ALA A 63 -1.34 7.72 15.87
N HIS A 64 -0.05 7.48 16.04
CA HIS A 64 0.82 8.30 16.90
C HIS A 64 1.36 9.55 16.23
N CYS A 65 1.16 9.71 14.92
CA CYS A 65 1.63 10.89 14.19
C CYS A 65 0.89 12.15 14.64
N LYS A 66 1.61 13.26 14.71
CA LYS A 66 1.09 14.53 15.25
C LYS A 66 0.54 15.49 14.21
N SER A 67 0.84 15.26 12.92
CA SER A 67 0.39 16.12 11.83
C SER A 67 0.01 15.31 10.59
N ALA A 68 -0.77 15.92 9.71
CA ALA A 68 -1.10 15.32 8.42
C ALA A 68 0.14 15.02 7.57
N LYS A 69 1.16 15.87 7.64
CA LYS A 69 2.44 15.66 6.96
C LYS A 69 3.16 14.41 7.46
N GLU A 70 3.26 14.22 8.77
CA GLU A 70 3.88 13.02 9.35
C GLU A 70 3.16 11.74 8.94
N ILE A 71 1.81 11.76 8.92
CA ILE A 71 1.00 10.64 8.46
C ILE A 71 1.30 10.32 7.00
N TRP A 72 1.31 11.35 6.15
CA TRP A 72 1.56 11.18 4.72
C TRP A 72 2.95 10.60 4.44
N ASP A 73 3.99 11.16 5.06
CA ASP A 73 5.36 10.69 4.91
C ASP A 73 5.51 9.22 5.38
N LYS A 74 4.85 8.88 6.47
CA LYS A 74 4.83 7.50 6.99
C LYS A 74 4.12 6.53 6.06
N LEU A 75 2.97 6.94 5.50
CA LEU A 75 2.24 6.14 4.52
C LEU A 75 3.07 5.89 3.26
N GLN A 76 3.75 6.89 2.74
CA GLN A 76 4.64 6.71 1.59
C GLN A 76 5.74 5.69 1.88
N ASN A 77 6.37 5.76 3.04
CA ASN A 77 7.39 4.79 3.44
C ASN A 77 6.84 3.36 3.57
N ILE A 78 5.64 3.20 4.10
CA ILE A 78 4.96 1.90 4.20
C ILE A 78 4.69 1.34 2.80
N TYR A 79 4.13 2.13 1.90
CA TYR A 79 3.82 1.69 0.53
C TYR A 79 5.07 1.37 -0.28
N GLU A 80 6.13 2.15 -0.17
CA GLU A 80 7.40 1.84 -0.83
C GLU A 80 7.99 0.52 -0.32
N GLY A 81 7.94 0.30 1.00
CA GLY A 81 8.39 -0.95 1.60
C GLY A 81 7.59 -2.15 1.12
N ASP A 82 6.27 -2.04 1.10
CA ASP A 82 5.37 -3.10 0.61
C ASP A 82 5.60 -3.39 -0.88
N THR A 83 5.79 -2.37 -1.70
CA THR A 83 6.09 -2.52 -3.13
C THR A 83 7.39 -3.28 -3.35
N LYS A 84 8.45 -2.96 -2.62
CA LYS A 84 9.73 -3.66 -2.70
C LYS A 84 9.63 -5.13 -2.27
N VAL A 85 8.92 -5.39 -1.18
CA VAL A 85 8.68 -6.75 -0.68
C VAL A 85 7.89 -7.56 -1.71
N ASN A 86 6.83 -7.00 -2.28
CA ASN A 86 6.02 -7.66 -3.29
C ASN A 86 6.80 -7.94 -4.57
N ALA A 87 7.63 -7.02 -5.02
CA ALA A 87 8.51 -7.23 -6.18
C ALA A 87 9.51 -8.38 -5.95
N ALA A 88 10.10 -8.46 -4.75
CA ALA A 88 11.01 -9.54 -4.38
C ALA A 88 10.30 -10.90 -4.33
N LYS A 89 9.09 -10.95 -3.74
CA LYS A 89 8.25 -12.17 -3.73
C LYS A 89 7.89 -12.62 -5.14
N LEU A 90 7.46 -11.69 -5.98
CA LEU A 90 7.11 -11.95 -7.37
C LEU A 90 8.28 -12.58 -8.13
N GLN A 91 9.47 -12.03 -7.99
CA GLN A 91 10.67 -12.57 -8.61
C GLN A 91 10.99 -13.98 -8.13
N THR A 92 10.83 -14.25 -6.84
CA THR A 92 11.00 -15.60 -6.26
C THR A 92 10.01 -16.60 -6.85
N TYR A 93 8.72 -16.25 -6.92
CA TYR A 93 7.69 -17.12 -7.49
C TYR A 93 7.85 -17.35 -8.99
N ARG A 94 8.29 -16.33 -9.74
CA ARG A 94 8.63 -16.49 -11.16
C ARG A 94 9.75 -17.51 -11.34
N GLY A 95 10.81 -17.42 -10.55
CA GLY A 95 11.90 -18.38 -10.57
C GLY A 95 11.43 -19.81 -10.24
N GLN A 96 10.56 -19.96 -9.25
CA GLN A 96 9.94 -21.24 -8.91
C GLN A 96 9.07 -21.77 -10.06
N PHE A 97 8.27 -20.92 -10.70
CA PHE A 97 7.43 -21.30 -11.84
C PHE A 97 8.27 -21.79 -13.02
N GLU A 98 9.35 -21.09 -13.37
CA GLU A 98 10.24 -21.50 -14.45
C GLU A 98 10.91 -22.87 -14.19
N GLN A 99 11.19 -23.19 -12.93
CA GLN A 99 11.83 -24.43 -12.51
C GLN A 99 10.85 -25.56 -12.19
N LEU A 100 9.53 -25.32 -12.30
CA LEU A 100 8.52 -26.33 -12.04
C LEU A 100 8.68 -27.55 -12.96
N LYS A 101 8.97 -28.68 -12.35
CA LYS A 101 9.03 -30.01 -12.96
C LYS A 101 8.49 -31.03 -11.99
N MET A 102 7.81 -32.02 -12.52
CA MET A 102 7.40 -33.16 -11.71
C MET A 102 8.60 -33.91 -11.16
N LYS A 103 8.61 -34.19 -9.86
CA LYS A 103 9.66 -34.99 -9.19
C LYS A 103 9.43 -36.47 -9.43
N GLU A 104 10.51 -37.28 -9.35
CA GLU A 104 10.43 -38.72 -9.60
C GLU A 104 9.46 -39.45 -8.68
N ASP A 105 9.39 -39.05 -7.41
CA ASP A 105 8.53 -39.65 -6.40
C ASP A 105 7.20 -38.87 -6.19
N GLU A 106 6.89 -37.91 -7.07
CA GLU A 106 5.73 -37.05 -6.92
C GLU A 106 4.52 -37.60 -7.67
N ASP A 107 3.37 -37.60 -6.98
CA ASP A 107 2.09 -37.89 -7.62
C ASP A 107 1.70 -36.73 -8.55
N ILE A 108 1.10 -37.05 -9.68
CA ILE A 108 0.64 -36.08 -10.67
C ILE A 108 -0.31 -35.05 -10.08
N THR A 109 -1.18 -35.46 -9.17
CA THR A 109 -2.09 -34.57 -8.44
C THR A 109 -1.33 -33.58 -7.57
N ALA A 110 -0.31 -34.03 -6.86
CA ALA A 110 0.54 -33.16 -6.04
C ALA A 110 1.32 -32.16 -6.89
N TYR A 111 1.80 -32.58 -8.04
CA TYR A 111 2.48 -31.70 -8.99
C TYR A 111 1.54 -30.61 -9.51
N PHE A 112 0.34 -30.95 -9.94
CA PHE A 112 -0.64 -29.98 -10.43
C PHE A 112 -1.03 -28.98 -9.34
N LEU A 113 -1.15 -29.44 -8.10
CA LEU A 113 -1.41 -28.55 -6.97
C LEU A 113 -0.28 -27.54 -6.78
N ARG A 114 0.98 -27.97 -6.89
CA ARG A 114 2.14 -27.03 -6.82
C ARG A 114 2.14 -26.01 -7.95
N VAL A 115 1.76 -26.42 -9.16
CA VAL A 115 1.62 -25.49 -10.31
C VAL A 115 0.55 -24.45 -9.99
N ASP A 116 -0.63 -24.89 -9.55
CA ASP A 116 -1.75 -23.98 -9.23
C ASP A 116 -1.41 -23.04 -8.08
N GLU A 117 -0.76 -23.52 -7.02
CA GLU A 117 -0.32 -22.68 -5.91
C GLU A 117 0.67 -21.60 -6.36
N THR A 118 1.65 -21.94 -7.18
CA THR A 118 2.63 -20.98 -7.69
C THR A 118 1.97 -19.95 -8.61
N VAL A 119 1.09 -20.36 -9.48
CA VAL A 119 0.32 -19.48 -10.37
C VAL A 119 -0.55 -18.52 -9.55
N ASN A 120 -1.26 -19.03 -8.54
CA ASN A 120 -2.13 -18.20 -7.70
C ASN A 120 -1.34 -17.17 -6.90
N GLU A 121 -0.15 -17.50 -6.42
CA GLU A 121 0.73 -16.54 -5.75
C GLU A 121 1.18 -15.41 -6.68
N ILE A 122 1.55 -15.75 -7.91
CA ILE A 122 1.95 -14.75 -8.92
C ILE A 122 0.78 -13.83 -9.27
N ILE A 123 -0.40 -14.40 -9.51
CA ILE A 123 -1.63 -13.62 -9.81
C ILE A 123 -2.02 -12.75 -8.62
N GLY A 124 -1.92 -13.27 -7.39
CA GLY A 124 -2.19 -12.53 -6.16
C GLY A 124 -1.26 -11.32 -5.95
N LEU A 125 -0.06 -11.34 -6.54
CA LEU A 125 0.88 -10.23 -6.54
C LEU A 125 0.64 -9.23 -7.69
N GLY A 126 -0.40 -9.43 -8.50
CA GLY A 126 -0.84 -8.50 -9.53
C GLY A 126 -0.26 -8.74 -10.92
N GLU A 127 0.41 -9.86 -11.15
CA GLU A 127 0.92 -10.21 -12.47
C GLU A 127 -0.01 -11.18 -13.20
N GLU A 128 -0.14 -11.02 -14.51
CA GLU A 128 -0.88 -11.92 -15.37
C GLU A 128 0.06 -12.98 -15.96
N ILE A 129 -0.40 -14.22 -16.02
CA ILE A 129 0.26 -15.31 -16.73
C ILE A 129 -0.69 -15.80 -17.82
N GLU A 130 -0.22 -15.87 -19.05
CA GLU A 130 -1.01 -16.43 -20.14
C GLU A 130 -1.32 -17.90 -19.89
N GLU A 131 -2.57 -18.28 -20.14
CA GLU A 131 -3.05 -19.66 -19.97
C GLU A 131 -2.20 -20.66 -20.76
N SER A 132 -1.76 -20.29 -21.94
CA SER A 132 -0.87 -21.08 -22.79
C SER A 132 0.45 -21.45 -22.07
N VAL A 133 0.99 -20.52 -21.31
CA VAL A 133 2.23 -20.72 -20.53
C VAL A 133 1.98 -21.63 -19.34
N ILE A 134 0.83 -21.50 -18.68
CA ILE A 134 0.43 -22.38 -17.56
C ILE A 134 0.25 -23.82 -18.06
N VAL A 135 -0.45 -24.01 -19.17
CA VAL A 135 -0.69 -25.33 -19.77
C VAL A 135 0.60 -26.05 -20.11
N GLN A 136 1.66 -25.36 -20.52
CA GLN A 136 2.96 -25.97 -20.78
C GLN A 136 3.61 -26.62 -19.56
N LYS A 137 3.17 -26.29 -18.34
CA LYS A 137 3.66 -26.91 -17.10
C LYS A 137 2.96 -28.20 -16.75
N TYR A 138 1.76 -28.42 -17.27
CA TYR A 138 1.02 -29.67 -17.14
C TYR A 138 1.49 -30.70 -18.18
#